data_c5e5ab94a6d23bcf3fc4e0deae079e02
#
_entry.id   c5e5ab94a6d23bcf3fc4e0deae079e02
#
_cell.length_a   1.000
_cell.length_b   1.000
_cell.length_c   1.000
_cell.angle_alpha   90.00
_cell.angle_beta   90.00
_cell.angle_gamma   90.00
#
_symmetry.space_group_name_H-M   'P 1'
#
loop_
_entity.id
_entity.type
_entity.pdbx_description
1 polymer ?
#
loop_
_entity_poly.entity_id
_entity_poly.type
_entity_poly.pdbx_seq_one_letter_code
_entity_poly.pdbx_strand_id
1 'polypeptide(L)'
;MSLVRSGLGFDLHPMVDDRPLVLGGVTVPGARGLGGHSDADVLTHAVCEALLGALALGDLGRIFPDTDPRYRGISSLELLRGVAEMVAANGGTPVNVDATVICQAPRLAPYLDEMARRLAETLRVTMGRVSVKAKSPEHLGLLGREEGIAAMAVVAVEVNSVG
;
A
#
# COMPACT_ATOMS: atom_id res chain seq x y z
N MET A 1 -2.80 8.22 28.60
CA MET A 1 -3.90 7.53 27.88
C MET A 1 -3.47 7.34 26.45
N SER A 2 -3.60 6.16 25.85
CA SER A 2 -3.36 5.99 24.42
C SER A 2 -4.65 6.26 23.65
N LEU A 3 -4.52 6.87 22.48
CA LEU A 3 -5.60 7.13 21.55
C LEU A 3 -5.34 6.34 20.28
N VAL A 4 -6.37 5.66 19.74
CA VAL A 4 -6.28 5.00 18.44
C VAL A 4 -6.86 5.92 17.37
N ARG A 5 -6.08 6.18 16.32
CA ARG A 5 -6.49 6.95 15.13
C ARG A 5 -6.57 6.02 13.93
N SER A 6 -7.55 6.23 13.08
CA SER A 6 -7.71 5.46 11.84
C SER A 6 -7.36 6.32 10.63
N GLY A 7 -6.80 5.69 9.61
CA GLY A 7 -6.56 6.29 8.31
C GLY A 7 -7.10 5.40 7.20
N LEU A 8 -7.58 6.03 6.13
CA LEU A 8 -7.99 5.40 4.88
C LEU A 8 -7.00 5.82 3.78
N GLY A 9 -6.51 4.85 3.02
CA GLY A 9 -5.73 5.07 1.81
C GLY A 9 -6.42 4.44 0.60
N PHE A 10 -6.29 5.09 -0.54
CA PHE A 10 -6.74 4.59 -1.83
C PHE A 10 -5.69 4.95 -2.87
N ASP A 11 -5.40 4.02 -3.77
CA ASP A 11 -4.54 4.27 -4.92
C ASP A 11 -5.01 3.48 -6.14
N LEU A 12 -4.68 3.96 -7.34
CA LEU A 12 -5.05 3.39 -8.61
C LEU A 12 -3.93 3.62 -9.63
N HIS A 13 -3.46 2.55 -10.26
CA HIS A 13 -2.44 2.63 -11.31
C HIS A 13 -2.91 1.96 -12.61
N PRO A 14 -2.56 2.53 -13.78
CA PRO A 14 -2.87 1.93 -15.08
C PRO A 14 -2.00 0.69 -15.33
N MET A 15 -2.57 -0.30 -16.02
CA MET A 15 -1.79 -1.46 -16.49
C MET A 15 -0.93 -1.12 -17.69
N VAL A 16 0.31 -1.63 -17.68
CA VAL A 16 1.29 -1.48 -18.77
C VAL A 16 1.97 -2.81 -19.09
N ASP A 17 2.51 -2.97 -20.31
CA ASP A 17 2.99 -4.27 -20.78
C ASP A 17 4.49 -4.52 -20.47
N ASP A 18 5.26 -3.47 -20.24
CA ASP A 18 6.73 -3.49 -20.19
C ASP A 18 7.35 -3.47 -18.78
N ARG A 19 6.52 -3.73 -17.76
CA ARG A 19 6.95 -3.75 -16.35
C ARG A 19 6.44 -5.00 -15.62
N PRO A 20 7.17 -5.48 -14.60
CA PRO A 20 6.65 -6.51 -13.71
C PRO A 20 5.48 -5.97 -12.88
N LEU A 21 4.51 -6.81 -12.57
CA LEU A 21 3.48 -6.50 -11.58
C LEU A 21 4.05 -6.75 -10.18
N VAL A 22 4.10 -5.69 -9.38
CA VAL A 22 4.50 -5.74 -7.97
C VAL A 22 3.32 -5.30 -7.10
N LEU A 23 2.95 -6.11 -6.11
CA LEU A 23 1.88 -5.82 -5.16
C LEU A 23 2.31 -6.29 -3.76
N GLY A 24 2.28 -5.41 -2.77
CA GLY A 24 2.75 -5.70 -1.41
C GLY A 24 4.23 -6.17 -1.40
N GLY A 25 5.04 -5.64 -2.31
CA GLY A 25 6.43 -6.04 -2.53
C GLY A 25 6.61 -7.40 -3.21
N VAL A 26 5.53 -8.09 -3.60
CA VAL A 26 5.57 -9.40 -4.26
C VAL A 26 5.45 -9.22 -5.77
N THR A 27 6.39 -9.78 -6.52
CA THR A 27 6.30 -9.85 -7.97
C THR A 27 5.35 -10.99 -8.37
N VAL A 28 4.29 -10.67 -9.11
CA VAL A 28 3.34 -11.63 -9.65
C VAL A 28 3.78 -12.03 -11.06
N PRO A 29 4.24 -13.27 -11.27
CA PRO A 29 4.82 -13.68 -12.54
C PRO A 29 3.79 -13.76 -13.68
N GLY A 30 4.23 -13.44 -14.91
CA GLY A 30 3.42 -13.58 -16.13
C GLY A 30 2.27 -12.59 -16.26
N ALA A 31 2.21 -11.59 -15.39
CA ALA A 31 1.18 -10.56 -15.44
C ALA A 31 1.72 -9.26 -16.04
N ARG A 32 0.82 -8.45 -16.61
CA ARG A 32 1.09 -7.06 -16.97
C ARG A 32 1.37 -6.26 -15.70
N GLY A 33 2.35 -5.35 -15.74
CA GLY A 33 2.70 -4.51 -14.63
C GLY A 33 1.83 -3.25 -14.52
N LEU A 34 2.21 -2.39 -13.56
CA LEU A 34 1.54 -1.11 -13.34
C LEU A 34 2.46 0.06 -13.71
N GLY A 35 1.89 1.09 -14.32
CA GLY A 35 2.57 2.34 -14.65
C GLY A 35 2.67 3.27 -13.44
N GLY A 36 3.86 3.83 -13.21
CA GLY A 36 4.11 4.76 -12.12
C GLY A 36 5.59 5.11 -12.01
N HIS A 37 5.92 6.05 -11.12
CA HIS A 37 7.30 6.55 -10.95
C HIS A 37 8.19 5.56 -10.20
N SER A 38 7.67 4.97 -9.10
CA SER A 38 8.31 3.90 -8.32
C SER A 38 8.16 2.54 -9.00
N ASP A 39 8.16 1.45 -8.26
CA ASP A 39 7.74 0.12 -8.74
C ASP A 39 6.22 0.01 -8.99
N ALA A 40 5.47 1.08 -8.73
CA ALA A 40 4.02 1.20 -8.91
C ALA A 40 3.19 0.17 -8.12
N ASP A 41 3.67 -0.23 -6.95
CA ASP A 41 2.94 -1.12 -6.04
C ASP A 41 1.75 -0.39 -5.39
N VAL A 42 0.61 -0.45 -6.07
CA VAL A 42 -0.62 0.23 -5.67
C VAL A 42 -1.12 -0.20 -4.27
N LEU A 43 -0.85 -1.46 -3.86
CA LEU A 43 -1.23 -1.95 -2.53
C LEU A 43 -0.40 -1.28 -1.43
N THR A 44 0.91 -1.25 -1.61
CA THR A 44 1.82 -0.60 -0.64
C THR A 44 1.59 0.90 -0.58
N HIS A 45 1.29 1.56 -1.72
CA HIS A 45 0.93 2.98 -1.75
C HIS A 45 -0.34 3.28 -0.95
N ALA A 46 -1.40 2.46 -1.11
CA ALA A 46 -2.62 2.62 -0.32
C ALA A 46 -2.37 2.49 1.19
N VAL A 47 -1.48 1.58 1.61
CA VAL A 47 -1.08 1.44 3.01
C VAL A 47 -0.31 2.68 3.50
N CYS A 48 0.59 3.23 2.68
CA CYS A 48 1.31 4.47 3.00
C CYS A 48 0.35 5.64 3.20
N GLU A 49 -0.60 5.84 2.26
CA GLU A 49 -1.62 6.88 2.34
C GLU A 49 -2.47 6.77 3.61
N ALA A 50 -2.88 5.54 3.96
CA ALA A 50 -3.64 5.29 5.18
C ALA A 50 -2.86 5.67 6.44
N LEU A 51 -1.58 5.30 6.53
CA LEU A 51 -0.72 5.64 7.66
C LEU A 51 -0.52 7.14 7.82
N LEU A 52 -0.24 7.83 6.71
CA LEU A 52 -0.08 9.29 6.71
C LEU A 52 -1.37 10.00 7.10
N GLY A 53 -2.51 9.55 6.56
CA GLY A 53 -3.82 10.09 6.87
C GLY A 53 -4.21 9.92 8.34
N ALA A 54 -3.88 8.78 8.97
CA ALA A 54 -4.16 8.52 10.39
C ALA A 54 -3.54 9.60 11.31
N LEU A 55 -2.39 10.15 10.96
CA LEU A 55 -1.67 11.17 11.72
C LEU A 55 -1.79 12.58 11.13
N ALA A 56 -2.58 12.77 10.06
CA ALA A 56 -2.74 14.04 9.36
C ALA A 56 -1.40 14.61 8.82
N LEU A 57 -0.51 13.72 8.34
CA LEU A 57 0.81 14.08 7.81
C LEU A 57 0.80 14.46 6.33
N GLY A 58 -0.37 14.47 5.69
CA GLY A 58 -0.52 14.73 4.26
C GLY A 58 -0.63 13.45 3.45
N ASP A 59 -0.12 13.48 2.23
CA ASP A 59 -0.18 12.39 1.26
C ASP A 59 1.21 11.95 0.78
N LEU A 60 1.27 10.80 0.13
CA LEU A 60 2.51 10.18 -0.34
C LEU A 60 3.24 11.07 -1.37
N GLY A 61 2.49 11.73 -2.27
CA GLY A 61 3.06 12.56 -3.32
C GLY A 61 3.76 13.83 -2.78
N ARG A 62 3.33 14.36 -1.64
CA ARG A 62 4.00 15.48 -0.97
C ARG A 62 5.32 15.08 -0.33
N ILE A 63 5.41 13.85 0.16
CA ILE A 63 6.58 13.35 0.90
C ILE A 63 7.61 12.77 -0.07
N PHE A 64 7.14 12.06 -1.09
CA PHE A 64 7.95 11.40 -2.11
C PHE A 64 7.48 11.84 -3.50
N PRO A 65 7.76 13.10 -3.90
CA PRO A 65 7.27 13.63 -5.17
C PRO A 65 7.82 12.84 -6.36
N ASP A 66 6.96 12.58 -7.34
CA ASP A 66 7.29 11.87 -8.58
C ASP A 66 8.26 12.67 -9.49
N THR A 67 8.45 13.94 -9.22
CA THR A 67 9.46 14.80 -9.86
C THR A 67 10.86 14.58 -9.32
N ASP A 68 11.03 13.92 -8.19
CA ASP A 68 12.34 13.67 -7.59
C ASP A 68 12.96 12.37 -8.15
N PRO A 69 14.09 12.47 -8.87
CA PRO A 69 14.73 11.32 -9.50
C PRO A 69 15.21 10.25 -8.50
N ARG A 70 15.36 10.58 -7.20
CA ARG A 70 15.75 9.62 -6.15
C ARG A 70 14.73 8.50 -5.98
N TYR A 71 13.46 8.76 -6.30
CA TYR A 71 12.38 7.80 -6.12
C TYR A 71 12.01 7.04 -7.40
N ARG A 72 12.73 7.28 -8.49
CA ARG A 72 12.49 6.61 -9.75
C ARG A 72 12.83 5.12 -9.65
N GLY A 73 11.84 4.26 -9.84
CA GLY A 73 12.00 2.81 -9.77
C GLY A 73 12.27 2.26 -8.36
N ILE A 74 12.14 3.09 -7.32
CA ILE A 74 12.31 2.64 -5.94
C ILE A 74 11.26 1.60 -5.57
N SER A 75 11.63 0.64 -4.73
CA SER A 75 10.67 -0.27 -4.12
C SER A 75 9.70 0.49 -3.21
N SER A 76 8.41 0.27 -3.37
CA SER A 76 7.40 0.90 -2.51
C SER A 76 7.48 0.42 -1.06
N LEU A 77 8.09 -0.74 -0.78
CA LEU A 77 8.40 -1.15 0.59
C LEU A 77 9.43 -0.23 1.26
N GLU A 78 10.35 0.38 0.49
CA GLU A 78 11.25 1.41 1.03
C GLU A 78 10.49 2.70 1.37
N LEU A 79 9.54 3.09 0.52
CA LEU A 79 8.65 4.22 0.81
C LEU A 79 7.83 3.94 2.08
N LEU A 80 7.28 2.73 2.21
CA LEU A 80 6.53 2.30 3.39
C LEU A 80 7.39 2.34 4.66
N ARG A 81 8.66 1.94 4.57
CA ARG A 81 9.60 2.03 5.69
C ARG A 81 9.80 3.49 6.13
N GLY A 82 10.00 4.40 5.17
CA GLY A 82 10.12 5.83 5.45
C GLY A 82 8.85 6.40 6.09
N VAL A 83 7.67 6.01 5.61
CA VAL A 83 6.37 6.40 6.21
C VAL A 83 6.25 5.85 7.64
N ALA A 84 6.62 4.59 7.88
CA ALA A 84 6.58 3.99 9.22
C ALA A 84 7.50 4.73 10.20
N GLU A 85 8.68 5.15 9.74
CA GLU A 85 9.61 5.98 10.54
C GLU A 85 9.01 7.36 10.85
N MET A 86 8.33 7.99 9.89
CA MET A 86 7.61 9.26 10.12
C MET A 86 6.48 9.09 11.13
N VAL A 87 5.71 8.01 11.03
CA VAL A 87 4.65 7.67 11.98
C VAL A 87 5.24 7.53 13.39
N ALA A 88 6.35 6.80 13.53
CA ALA A 88 7.03 6.62 14.81
C ALA A 88 7.59 7.95 15.37
N ALA A 89 8.18 8.79 14.51
CA ALA A 89 8.70 10.12 14.89
C ALA A 89 7.60 11.07 15.40
N ASN A 90 6.35 10.85 14.96
CA ASN A 90 5.16 11.58 15.42
C ASN A 90 4.39 10.85 16.55
N GLY A 91 5.07 9.93 17.26
CA GLY A 91 4.51 9.24 18.43
C GLY A 91 3.47 8.16 18.08
N GLY A 92 3.37 7.75 16.82
CA GLY A 92 2.44 6.74 16.36
C GLY A 92 3.07 5.35 16.33
N THR A 93 2.26 4.33 16.58
CA THR A 93 2.62 2.92 16.41
C THR A 93 1.53 2.22 15.62
N PRO A 94 1.82 1.62 14.45
CA PRO A 94 0.83 0.86 13.70
C PRO A 94 0.26 -0.29 14.52
N VAL A 95 -1.08 -0.39 14.58
CA VAL A 95 -1.78 -1.46 15.32
C VAL A 95 -2.18 -2.57 14.37
N ASN A 96 -2.87 -2.24 13.28
CA ASN A 96 -3.25 -3.19 12.24
C ASN A 96 -3.43 -2.51 10.88
N VAL A 97 -3.39 -3.33 9.85
CA VAL A 97 -3.68 -2.96 8.45
C VAL A 97 -4.75 -3.92 7.92
N ASP A 98 -5.78 -3.39 7.32
CA ASP A 98 -6.74 -4.14 6.49
C ASP A 98 -6.76 -3.54 5.09
N ALA A 99 -6.31 -4.30 4.10
CA ALA A 99 -6.18 -3.84 2.73
C ALA A 99 -6.90 -4.75 1.74
N THR A 100 -7.41 -4.16 0.66
CA THR A 100 -8.10 -4.88 -0.41
C THR A 100 -7.57 -4.41 -1.75
N VAL A 101 -7.10 -5.35 -2.57
CA VAL A 101 -6.75 -5.11 -3.98
C VAL A 101 -7.95 -5.42 -4.85
N ILE A 102 -8.30 -4.52 -5.76
CA ILE A 102 -9.38 -4.70 -6.74
C ILE A 102 -8.72 -4.94 -8.09
N CYS A 103 -8.81 -6.18 -8.57
CA CYS A 103 -8.08 -6.65 -9.74
C CYS A 103 -8.92 -7.68 -10.51
N GLN A 104 -9.10 -7.46 -11.82
CA GLN A 104 -9.80 -8.44 -12.69
C GLN A 104 -8.88 -9.62 -13.00
N ALA A 105 -7.65 -9.33 -13.36
CA ALA A 105 -6.58 -10.30 -13.62
C ALA A 105 -5.22 -9.66 -13.24
N PRO A 106 -4.24 -10.48 -12.78
CA PRO A 106 -4.25 -11.92 -12.55
C PRO A 106 -4.98 -12.33 -11.27
N ARG A 107 -5.15 -13.65 -11.05
CA ARG A 107 -5.66 -14.19 -9.79
C ARG A 107 -4.61 -14.02 -8.69
N LEU A 108 -4.93 -13.26 -7.65
CA LEU A 108 -3.97 -12.89 -6.59
C LEU A 108 -3.97 -13.83 -5.38
N ALA A 109 -4.95 -14.72 -5.25
CA ALA A 109 -5.09 -15.60 -4.09
C ALA A 109 -3.80 -16.33 -3.65
N PRO A 110 -2.95 -16.84 -4.55
CA PRO A 110 -1.71 -17.52 -4.14
C PRO A 110 -0.66 -16.62 -3.50
N TYR A 111 -0.77 -15.31 -3.64
CA TYR A 111 0.26 -14.32 -3.25
C TYR A 111 -0.12 -13.51 -2.01
N LEU A 112 -1.39 -13.54 -1.57
CA LEU A 112 -1.93 -12.65 -0.53
C LEU A 112 -1.20 -12.80 0.81
N ASP A 113 -0.90 -14.03 1.23
CA ASP A 113 -0.20 -14.30 2.49
C ASP A 113 1.24 -13.73 2.46
N GLU A 114 1.92 -13.86 1.33
CA GLU A 114 3.27 -13.31 1.17
C GLU A 114 3.27 -11.78 1.12
N MET A 115 2.26 -11.15 0.49
CA MET A 115 2.05 -9.71 0.53
C MET A 115 1.84 -9.23 1.98
N ALA A 116 0.94 -9.90 2.73
CA ALA A 116 0.68 -9.58 4.13
C ALA A 116 1.96 -9.72 4.99
N ARG A 117 2.74 -10.79 4.77
CA ARG A 117 4.00 -11.01 5.48
C ARG A 117 5.00 -9.88 5.24
N ARG A 118 5.22 -9.46 3.99
CA ARG A 118 6.17 -8.39 3.64
C ARG A 118 5.76 -7.04 4.20
N LEU A 119 4.47 -6.72 4.13
CA LEU A 119 3.93 -5.49 4.74
C LEU A 119 4.11 -5.51 6.26
N ALA A 120 3.80 -6.64 6.92
CA ALA A 120 3.97 -6.79 8.36
C ALA A 120 5.43 -6.63 8.81
N GLU A 121 6.37 -7.26 8.08
CA GLU A 121 7.80 -7.13 8.34
C GLU A 121 8.28 -5.69 8.18
N THR A 122 7.86 -5.01 7.11
CA THR A 122 8.24 -3.62 6.84
C THR A 122 7.71 -2.69 7.94
N LEU A 123 6.49 -2.91 8.41
CA LEU A 123 5.85 -2.15 9.48
C LEU A 123 6.29 -2.58 10.89
N ARG A 124 7.07 -3.67 11.01
CA ARG A 124 7.51 -4.27 12.28
C ARG A 124 6.34 -4.66 13.20
N VAL A 125 5.26 -5.15 12.60
CA VAL A 125 4.11 -5.71 13.31
C VAL A 125 4.02 -7.22 13.10
N THR A 126 3.28 -7.91 13.95
CA THR A 126 3.05 -9.35 13.75
C THR A 126 2.15 -9.59 12.53
N MET A 127 2.36 -10.69 11.81
CA MET A 127 1.60 -11.05 10.62
C MET A 127 0.08 -11.06 10.85
N GLY A 128 -0.39 -11.49 12.02
CA GLY A 128 -1.81 -11.49 12.39
C GLY A 128 -2.45 -10.10 12.50
N ARG A 129 -1.68 -9.03 12.35
CA ARG A 129 -2.18 -7.63 12.31
C ARG A 129 -2.30 -7.06 10.91
N VAL A 130 -1.96 -7.83 9.88
CA VAL A 130 -2.03 -7.40 8.49
C VAL A 130 -2.94 -8.34 7.71
N SER A 131 -4.02 -7.81 7.17
CA SER A 131 -4.95 -8.52 6.30
C SER A 131 -4.82 -7.97 4.88
N VAL A 132 -4.60 -8.84 3.90
CA VAL A 132 -4.65 -8.51 2.48
C VAL A 132 -5.70 -9.38 1.80
N LYS A 133 -6.64 -8.74 1.13
CA LYS A 133 -7.74 -9.37 0.40
C LYS A 133 -7.68 -8.96 -1.06
N ALA A 134 -8.22 -9.79 -1.94
CA ALA A 134 -8.43 -9.45 -3.34
C ALA A 134 -9.92 -9.55 -3.70
N LYS A 135 -10.37 -8.64 -4.54
CA LYS A 135 -11.72 -8.61 -5.08
C LYS A 135 -11.69 -8.47 -6.60
N SER A 136 -12.53 -9.27 -7.27
CA SER A 136 -12.85 -9.05 -8.67
C SER A 136 -13.81 -7.86 -8.79
N PRO A 137 -13.62 -6.98 -9.77
CA PRO A 137 -14.61 -5.97 -10.14
C PRO A 137 -15.76 -6.53 -11.00
N GLU A 138 -15.85 -7.84 -11.18
CA GLU A 138 -16.91 -8.54 -11.91
C GLU A 138 -17.11 -8.01 -13.35
N HIS A 139 -16.00 -7.75 -14.06
CA HIS A 139 -15.95 -7.16 -15.40
C HIS A 139 -16.58 -5.76 -15.52
N LEU A 140 -16.82 -5.07 -14.40
CA LEU A 140 -17.42 -3.74 -14.39
C LEU A 140 -16.36 -2.61 -14.44
N GLY A 141 -16.68 -1.61 -15.24
CA GLY A 141 -15.88 -0.36 -15.32
C GLY A 141 -14.46 -0.56 -15.84
N LEU A 142 -13.59 0.41 -15.55
CA LEU A 142 -12.20 0.41 -16.00
C LEU A 142 -11.38 -0.75 -15.41
N LEU A 143 -11.62 -1.10 -14.15
CA LEU A 143 -10.94 -2.23 -13.51
C LEU A 143 -11.38 -3.57 -14.11
N GLY A 144 -12.66 -3.69 -14.43
CA GLY A 144 -13.21 -4.89 -15.09
C GLY A 144 -12.76 -5.06 -16.55
N ARG A 145 -12.33 -4.00 -17.22
CA ARG A 145 -11.69 -4.02 -18.55
C ARG A 145 -10.17 -4.16 -18.50
N GLU A 146 -9.61 -4.40 -17.29
CA GLU A 146 -8.16 -4.57 -17.10
C GLU A 146 -7.34 -3.33 -17.51
N GLU A 147 -7.90 -2.14 -17.36
CA GLU A 147 -7.19 -0.88 -17.63
C GLU A 147 -6.30 -0.44 -16.46
N GLY A 148 -6.54 -0.96 -15.26
CA GLY A 148 -5.78 -0.66 -14.05
C GLY A 148 -6.05 -1.63 -12.91
N ILE A 149 -5.32 -1.45 -11.83
CA ILE A 149 -5.53 -2.11 -10.53
C ILE A 149 -5.68 -1.03 -9.48
N ALA A 150 -6.66 -1.18 -8.60
CA ALA A 150 -6.87 -0.30 -7.46
C ALA A 150 -6.60 -1.04 -6.13
N ALA A 151 -6.24 -0.29 -5.11
CA ALA A 151 -6.16 -0.80 -3.75
C ALA A 151 -6.75 0.21 -2.76
N MET A 152 -7.31 -0.33 -1.69
CA MET A 152 -7.78 0.41 -0.52
C MET A 152 -7.14 -0.17 0.72
N ALA A 153 -6.78 0.67 1.67
CA ALA A 153 -6.29 0.25 2.97
C ALA A 153 -6.91 1.07 4.10
N VAL A 154 -7.22 0.41 5.18
CA VAL A 154 -7.55 1.03 6.46
C VAL A 154 -6.49 0.62 7.46
N VAL A 155 -5.97 1.58 8.20
CA VAL A 155 -5.01 1.34 9.27
C VAL A 155 -5.54 1.88 10.59
N ALA A 156 -5.15 1.24 11.68
CA ALA A 156 -5.23 1.81 13.02
C ALA A 156 -3.82 2.12 13.52
N VAL A 157 -3.63 3.29 14.09
CA VAL A 157 -2.38 3.76 14.68
C VAL A 157 -2.65 4.18 16.11
N GLU A 158 -1.95 3.59 17.06
CA GLU A 158 -1.93 4.03 18.44
C GLU A 158 -1.02 5.23 18.59
N VAL A 159 -1.51 6.28 19.24
CA VAL A 159 -0.75 7.50 19.50
C VAL A 159 -0.73 7.75 20.99
N ASN A 160 0.46 7.97 21.55
CA ASN A 160 0.57 8.41 22.93
C ASN A 160 0.00 9.82 23.04
N SER A 161 -1.01 10.02 23.87
CA SER A 161 -1.48 11.36 24.18
C SER A 161 -0.33 12.13 24.81
N VAL A 162 0.20 13.10 24.09
CA VAL A 162 1.05 14.13 24.69
C VAL A 162 0.13 14.89 25.64
N GLY A 163 0.41 14.78 26.91
CA GLY A 163 -0.29 15.51 27.96
C GLY A 163 -0.06 17.01 27.86
#